data_cab2b2627f50a570762955fd5d07d33e
#
_entry.id   cab2b2627f50a570762955fd5d07d33e
#
_cell.length_a   1.000
_cell.length_b   1.000
_cell.length_c   1.000
_cell.angle_alpha   90.00
_cell.angle_beta   90.00
_cell.angle_gamma   90.00
#
_symmetry.space_group_name_H-M   'P 1'
#
loop_
_entity.id
_entity.type
_entity.pdbx_description
1 polymer ?
#
loop_
_entity_poly.entity_id
_entity_poly.type
_entity_poly.pdbx_seq_one_letter_code
_entity_poly.pdbx_strand_id
1 'polypeptide(L)'
;MNRLLKVILVSVFLVLLVLALLSASAFFVFRVPSVASPAVASVSAAQPAVVPFAWENAIVLIEATSKDYNYVQPWARSERKTYKSGVVIDGHLIITTADGLADQTLIRFQKQGGGLFSLGRVVWIDYQANLAALTTDESDFWTGLQPAQLADPDPSNGQVRILRWRDDELENHEGEIERITVDNAALSEVSVPALKIDSTITAAGWSEAVTVDNRLIGLASQQGNDVLTAIPTSFIASILKARQDKTYTGLGYFDFTWDPAQNPLCLDYLKLSGPARGVIVKEIGLKPGVESALQPHDVILQIDGFDIDAEGNYRDPQYQKLCLENLSSRNKWAGMDCKMKILRDGKEMDIVYKLPKSDFRDNLIPEQSFDQAPQYVLAGGFVFVPLTEAYLRSWGPDWRQRAPFRLVYYGTGKVRPDRPERVVVSQVLPNEINVGYESLRDAVVDEINGVRIKRISDIVTALKSPVDGFDVFKFESDDAISQAVLDASVLDRANGEIMTRYHIPSDHVLDDEAVVQDNSTPAPSTTTAAPIVAK
;
A
#
# COMPACT_ATOMS: atom_id res chain seq x y z
N MET A 1 -11.95 -7.66 66.17
CA MET A 1 -12.30 -6.21 66.17
C MET A 1 -13.64 -6.07 65.47
N ASN A 2 -14.55 -6.05 66.00
CA ASN A 2 -15.59 -5.81 66.99
C ASN A 2 -16.93 -5.66 66.29
N ARG A 3 -17.82 -6.63 66.49
CA ARG A 3 -19.22 -6.55 66.08
C ARG A 3 -19.92 -5.28 66.66
N LEU A 4 -19.40 -4.73 67.75
CA LEU A 4 -19.93 -3.51 68.36
C LEU A 4 -19.74 -2.25 67.49
N LEU A 5 -18.63 -2.13 66.79
CA LEU A 5 -18.34 -0.96 65.94
C LEU A 5 -19.22 -0.89 64.70
N LYS A 6 -19.61 -2.04 64.12
CA LYS A 6 -20.54 -2.09 62.97
C LYS A 6 -21.98 -1.72 63.36
N VAL A 7 -22.42 -2.10 64.58
CA VAL A 7 -23.77 -1.74 65.05
C VAL A 7 -23.89 -0.22 65.32
N ILE A 8 -22.84 0.39 65.87
CA ILE A 8 -22.82 1.84 66.14
C ILE A 8 -22.82 2.62 64.83
N LEU A 9 -22.06 2.19 63.81
CA LEU A 9 -22.03 2.88 62.52
C LEU A 9 -23.38 2.82 61.76
N VAL A 10 -24.07 1.68 61.83
CA VAL A 10 -25.42 1.52 61.20
C VAL A 10 -26.47 2.34 61.91
N SER A 11 -26.40 2.44 63.27
CA SER A 11 -27.35 3.24 64.04
C SER A 11 -27.17 4.74 63.83
N VAL A 12 -25.93 5.23 63.66
CA VAL A 12 -25.66 6.64 63.36
C VAL A 12 -26.14 7.00 61.94
N PHE A 13 -25.99 6.09 60.96
CA PHE A 13 -26.46 6.31 59.60
C PHE A 13 -27.99 6.35 59.51
N LEU A 14 -28.70 5.53 60.29
CA LEU A 14 -30.17 5.53 60.34
C LEU A 14 -30.74 6.82 60.96
N VAL A 15 -30.10 7.34 62.02
CA VAL A 15 -30.51 8.58 62.67
C VAL A 15 -30.32 9.81 61.73
N LEU A 16 -29.22 9.84 60.98
CA LEU A 16 -28.97 10.91 60.01
C LEU A 16 -29.96 10.85 58.83
N LEU A 17 -30.38 9.67 58.40
CA LEU A 17 -31.39 9.51 57.31
C LEU A 17 -32.77 9.97 57.75
N VAL A 18 -33.18 9.74 59.01
CA VAL A 18 -34.45 10.17 59.58
C VAL A 18 -34.48 11.70 59.75
N LEU A 19 -33.36 12.30 60.16
CA LEU A 19 -33.26 13.78 60.30
C LEU A 19 -33.30 14.49 58.92
N ALA A 20 -32.76 13.87 57.87
CA ALA A 20 -32.83 14.39 56.51
C ALA A 20 -34.26 14.33 55.92
N LEU A 21 -35.04 13.29 56.26
CA LEU A 21 -36.44 13.16 55.84
C LEU A 21 -37.41 14.11 56.58
N LEU A 22 -37.09 14.51 57.82
CA LEU A 22 -37.91 15.46 58.60
C LEU A 22 -37.68 16.93 58.20
N SER A 23 -36.54 17.27 57.57
CA SER A 23 -36.27 18.64 57.09
C SER A 23 -36.90 18.97 55.74
N ALA A 24 -37.42 17.99 55.01
CA ALA A 24 -38.05 18.18 53.69
C ALA A 24 -39.56 18.55 53.73
N SER A 25 -40.20 18.59 54.92
CA SER A 25 -41.66 18.72 55.06
C SER A 25 -42.17 20.12 55.44
N ALA A 26 -41.35 21.15 55.46
CA ALA A 26 -41.71 22.46 56.06
C ALA A 26 -41.74 23.62 55.07
N PHE A 27 -42.00 23.41 53.76
CA PHE A 27 -42.22 24.55 52.84
C PHE A 27 -43.31 24.23 51.80
N PHE A 28 -44.59 24.13 52.28
CA PHE A 28 -45.75 24.29 51.41
C PHE A 28 -46.47 25.54 51.78
N VAL A 29 -46.15 26.66 51.14
CA VAL A 29 -46.94 27.89 51.22
C VAL A 29 -47.96 27.91 50.09
N PHE A 30 -49.24 27.86 50.42
CA PHE A 30 -50.34 28.04 49.47
C PHE A 30 -50.26 29.45 48.84
N ARG A 31 -50.10 29.50 47.50
CA ARG A 31 -50.25 30.74 46.74
C ARG A 31 -51.47 30.61 45.81
N VAL A 32 -52.40 31.49 45.96
CA VAL A 32 -53.63 31.63 45.16
C VAL A 32 -53.24 31.96 43.70
N PRO A 33 -53.91 31.38 42.69
CA PRO A 33 -53.55 31.65 41.28
C PRO A 33 -54.12 33.03 40.86
N SER A 34 -53.20 33.88 40.41
CA SER A 34 -53.54 35.08 39.64
C SER A 34 -53.70 34.70 38.18
N VAL A 35 -54.84 35.02 37.58
CA VAL A 35 -55.14 34.85 36.18
C VAL A 35 -54.31 35.85 35.37
N ALA A 36 -53.29 35.43 34.68
CA ALA A 36 -52.51 36.22 33.71
C ALA A 36 -52.84 35.78 32.28
N SER A 37 -53.06 36.76 31.42
CA SER A 37 -53.30 36.61 29.96
C SER A 37 -52.27 35.74 29.23
N PRO A 38 -52.64 35.09 28.12
CA PRO A 38 -51.73 34.21 27.40
C PRO A 38 -50.64 35.03 26.74
N ALA A 39 -49.41 34.90 27.25
CA ALA A 39 -48.23 35.36 26.55
C ALA A 39 -47.93 34.36 25.43
N VAL A 40 -47.82 34.85 24.21
CA VAL A 40 -47.38 34.11 23.05
C VAL A 40 -45.98 33.57 23.35
N ALA A 41 -45.85 32.26 23.56
CA ALA A 41 -44.57 31.60 23.71
C ALA A 41 -43.86 31.65 22.37
N SER A 42 -42.82 32.47 22.26
CA SER A 42 -41.84 32.36 21.20
C SER A 42 -41.15 30.98 21.33
N VAL A 43 -41.42 30.07 20.41
CA VAL A 43 -40.69 28.81 20.29
C VAL A 43 -39.28 29.21 19.89
N SER A 44 -38.38 29.30 20.87
CA SER A 44 -36.96 29.34 20.61
C SER A 44 -36.62 28.01 19.95
N ALA A 45 -36.25 28.04 18.66
CA ALA A 45 -35.70 26.90 17.98
C ALA A 45 -34.48 26.46 18.78
N ALA A 46 -34.57 25.30 19.41
CA ALA A 46 -33.42 24.69 20.07
C ALA A 46 -32.31 24.56 19.02
N GLN A 47 -31.21 25.27 19.20
CA GLN A 47 -30.00 25.02 18.42
C GLN A 47 -29.68 23.54 18.58
N PRO A 48 -29.40 22.81 17.46
CA PRO A 48 -29.01 21.44 17.55
C PRO A 48 -27.81 21.36 18.49
N ALA A 49 -27.90 20.52 19.50
CA ALA A 49 -26.79 20.27 20.43
C ALA A 49 -25.60 19.79 19.58
N VAL A 50 -24.50 20.54 19.60
CA VAL A 50 -23.25 20.15 18.96
C VAL A 50 -22.77 18.88 19.68
N VAL A 51 -22.91 17.74 19.04
CA VAL A 51 -22.37 16.47 19.55
C VAL A 51 -20.85 16.59 19.58
N PRO A 52 -20.20 16.42 20.74
CA PRO A 52 -18.75 16.47 20.81
C PRO A 52 -18.13 15.43 19.87
N PHE A 53 -16.99 15.75 19.25
CA PHE A 53 -16.26 14.79 18.41
C PHE A 53 -15.80 13.61 19.28
N ALA A 54 -15.98 12.40 18.75
CA ALA A 54 -15.56 11.16 19.40
C ALA A 54 -14.95 10.21 18.35
N TRP A 55 -13.77 9.67 18.64
CA TRP A 55 -13.06 8.78 17.75
C TRP A 55 -13.83 7.49 17.44
N GLU A 56 -14.67 7.02 18.35
CA GLU A 56 -15.58 5.89 18.18
C GLU A 56 -16.52 6.06 16.97
N ASN A 57 -16.79 7.32 16.61
CA ASN A 57 -17.64 7.68 15.46
C ASN A 57 -16.84 8.06 14.21
N ALA A 58 -15.51 8.08 14.29
CA ALA A 58 -14.64 8.45 13.18
C ALA A 58 -13.81 7.27 12.64
N ILE A 59 -13.69 6.17 13.40
CA ILE A 59 -12.95 4.98 13.01
C ILE A 59 -13.92 3.85 12.75
N VAL A 60 -13.74 3.17 11.63
CA VAL A 60 -14.51 1.98 11.24
C VAL A 60 -13.60 0.77 11.10
N LEU A 61 -14.13 -0.40 11.38
CA LEU A 61 -13.48 -1.66 11.06
C LEU A 61 -13.76 -2.01 9.59
N ILE A 62 -12.72 -2.37 8.86
CA ILE A 62 -12.78 -2.85 7.48
C ILE A 62 -12.43 -4.33 7.49
N GLU A 63 -13.32 -5.16 6.94
CA GLU A 63 -13.02 -6.54 6.57
C GLU A 63 -12.90 -6.59 5.04
N ALA A 64 -11.72 -6.97 4.54
CA ALA A 64 -11.48 -7.22 3.14
C ALA A 64 -11.26 -8.72 2.91
N THR A 65 -12.04 -9.32 2.00
CA THR A 65 -11.83 -10.69 1.53
C THR A 65 -11.17 -10.62 0.17
N SER A 66 -10.01 -11.24 0.01
CA SER A 66 -9.26 -11.33 -1.25
C SER A 66 -9.14 -12.77 -1.72
N LYS A 67 -8.85 -12.94 -3.01
CA LYS A 67 -8.44 -14.21 -3.62
C LYS A 67 -7.04 -14.04 -4.18
N ASP A 68 -6.06 -14.20 -3.31
CA ASP A 68 -4.66 -14.00 -3.63
C ASP A 68 -4.18 -15.01 -4.67
N TYR A 69 -3.40 -14.56 -5.63
CA TYR A 69 -2.75 -15.41 -6.62
C TYR A 69 -1.57 -16.17 -6.04
N ASN A 70 -1.36 -17.39 -6.53
CA ASN A 70 -0.15 -18.17 -6.26
C ASN A 70 0.82 -18.02 -7.44
N TYR A 71 1.95 -17.35 -7.23
CA TYR A 71 2.91 -17.08 -8.29
C TYR A 71 3.78 -18.29 -8.67
N VAL A 72 3.71 -19.40 -7.93
CA VAL A 72 4.31 -20.68 -8.30
C VAL A 72 3.33 -21.54 -9.11
N GLN A 73 2.04 -21.44 -8.78
CA GLN A 73 0.92 -22.11 -9.47
C GLN A 73 -0.12 -21.06 -9.90
N PRO A 74 0.12 -20.31 -10.98
CA PRO A 74 -0.62 -19.08 -11.31
C PRO A 74 -2.14 -19.22 -11.43
N TRP A 75 -2.64 -20.41 -11.75
CA TRP A 75 -4.07 -20.72 -11.79
C TRP A 75 -4.71 -20.95 -10.42
N ALA A 76 -3.90 -21.19 -9.38
CA ALA A 76 -4.38 -21.41 -8.02
C ALA A 76 -4.60 -20.08 -7.29
N ARG A 77 -5.70 -20.01 -6.54
CA ARG A 77 -6.02 -18.85 -5.71
C ARG A 77 -6.34 -19.31 -4.29
N SER A 78 -5.96 -18.52 -3.30
CA SER A 78 -6.29 -18.72 -1.90
C SER A 78 -7.14 -17.57 -1.36
N GLU A 79 -8.18 -17.89 -0.62
CA GLU A 79 -8.97 -16.86 0.07
C GLU A 79 -8.21 -16.38 1.31
N ARG A 80 -8.15 -15.06 1.47
CA ARG A 80 -7.62 -14.41 2.66
C ARG A 80 -8.61 -13.36 3.16
N LYS A 81 -8.71 -13.24 4.48
CA LYS A 81 -9.45 -12.15 5.14
C LYS A 81 -8.47 -11.26 5.87
N THR A 82 -8.60 -9.98 5.64
CA THR A 82 -7.81 -8.94 6.29
C THR A 82 -8.74 -8.02 7.07
N TYR A 83 -8.39 -7.78 8.33
CA TYR A 83 -9.08 -6.82 9.19
C TYR A 83 -8.17 -5.62 9.38
N LYS A 84 -8.70 -4.42 9.18
CA LYS A 84 -7.94 -3.20 9.28
C LYS A 84 -8.82 -2.02 9.67
N SER A 85 -8.20 -0.92 10.06
CA SER A 85 -8.91 0.30 10.39
C SER A 85 -9.15 1.15 9.15
N GLY A 86 -10.22 1.94 9.18
CA GLY A 86 -10.47 3.03 8.25
C GLY A 86 -10.89 4.27 9.02
N VAL A 87 -10.47 5.43 8.55
CA VAL A 87 -10.83 6.72 9.16
C VAL A 87 -11.79 7.44 8.24
N VAL A 88 -12.94 7.79 8.79
CA VAL A 88 -13.96 8.58 8.09
C VAL A 88 -13.47 10.01 7.92
N ILE A 89 -13.55 10.53 6.69
CA ILE A 89 -13.26 11.92 6.34
C ILE A 89 -14.45 12.54 5.61
N ASP A 90 -14.38 13.84 5.36
CA ASP A 90 -15.42 14.55 4.61
C ASP A 90 -15.72 13.93 3.25
N GLY A 91 -16.96 14.07 2.78
CA GLY A 91 -17.41 13.58 1.47
C GLY A 91 -17.83 12.10 1.46
N HIS A 92 -18.18 11.52 2.61
CA HIS A 92 -18.54 10.11 2.74
C HIS A 92 -17.42 9.18 2.23
N LEU A 93 -16.20 9.48 2.64
CA LEU A 93 -15.02 8.70 2.33
C LEU A 93 -14.43 8.07 3.59
N ILE A 94 -13.87 6.89 3.42
CA ILE A 94 -13.07 6.20 4.43
C ILE A 94 -11.66 6.08 3.87
N ILE A 95 -10.67 6.72 4.50
CA ILE A 95 -9.27 6.56 4.13
C ILE A 95 -8.64 5.41 4.91
N THR A 96 -7.81 4.65 4.23
CA THR A 96 -7.08 3.51 4.79
C THR A 96 -5.79 3.28 3.99
N THR A 97 -4.92 2.39 4.45
CA THR A 97 -3.77 1.94 3.66
C THR A 97 -4.22 1.00 2.54
N ALA A 98 -3.48 0.92 1.43
CA ALA A 98 -3.76 -0.01 0.32
C ALA A 98 -3.39 -1.46 0.67
N ASP A 99 -2.48 -1.66 1.63
CA ASP A 99 -2.07 -2.99 2.06
C ASP A 99 -3.26 -3.84 2.49
N GLY A 100 -3.30 -5.10 2.01
CA GLY A 100 -4.40 -6.03 2.26
C GLY A 100 -5.66 -5.79 1.45
N LEU A 101 -5.65 -4.85 0.48
CA LEU A 101 -6.80 -4.59 -0.42
C LEU A 101 -6.59 -5.13 -1.84
N ALA A 102 -5.40 -5.65 -2.16
CA ALA A 102 -5.17 -6.27 -3.47
C ALA A 102 -6.03 -7.52 -3.67
N ASP A 103 -6.44 -7.75 -4.91
CA ASP A 103 -7.24 -8.92 -5.34
C ASP A 103 -8.53 -9.11 -4.51
N GLN A 104 -9.05 -8.02 -3.95
CA GLN A 104 -10.24 -8.03 -3.10
C GLN A 104 -11.49 -8.41 -3.91
N THR A 105 -12.31 -9.28 -3.33
CA THR A 105 -13.60 -9.72 -3.88
C THR A 105 -14.77 -9.19 -3.09
N LEU A 106 -14.53 -8.78 -1.83
CA LEU A 106 -15.56 -8.26 -0.94
C LEU A 106 -14.91 -7.31 0.08
N ILE A 107 -15.48 -6.15 0.23
CA ILE A 107 -15.15 -5.20 1.32
C ILE A 107 -16.42 -5.01 2.15
N ARG A 108 -16.28 -5.06 3.46
CA ARG A 108 -17.36 -4.78 4.42
C ARG A 108 -16.88 -3.84 5.51
N PHE A 109 -17.78 -3.01 5.99
CA PHE A 109 -17.53 -2.07 7.07
C PHE A 109 -18.37 -2.39 8.30
N GLN A 110 -17.79 -2.22 9.49
CA GLN A 110 -18.53 -2.17 10.74
C GLN A 110 -18.27 -0.85 11.46
N LYS A 111 -19.34 -0.27 12.01
CA LYS A 111 -19.26 0.87 12.93
C LYS A 111 -19.00 0.38 14.34
N GLN A 112 -18.21 1.11 15.10
CA GLN A 112 -17.97 0.84 16.53
C GLN A 112 -17.49 -0.59 16.81
N GLY A 113 -16.70 -1.15 15.87
CA GLY A 113 -16.11 -2.48 16.00
C GLY A 113 -17.08 -3.65 15.93
N GLY A 114 -18.40 -3.43 15.89
CA GLY A 114 -19.41 -4.49 15.95
C GLY A 114 -20.68 -4.18 15.16
N GLY A 115 -21.68 -5.03 15.31
CA GLY A 115 -23.00 -4.86 14.68
C GLY A 115 -23.09 -5.37 13.23
N LEU A 116 -24.01 -4.76 12.45
CA LEU A 116 -24.24 -5.16 11.07
C LEU A 116 -23.12 -4.68 10.15
N PHE A 117 -22.80 -5.50 9.17
CA PHE A 117 -21.88 -5.13 8.10
C PHE A 117 -22.59 -4.31 7.04
N SER A 118 -21.92 -3.26 6.55
CA SER A 118 -22.28 -2.53 5.35
C SER A 118 -21.34 -2.89 4.21
N LEU A 119 -21.87 -3.01 2.98
CA LEU A 119 -21.04 -3.32 1.81
C LEU A 119 -20.21 -2.10 1.42
N GLY A 120 -18.91 -2.32 1.34
CA GLY A 120 -17.94 -1.33 0.91
C GLY A 120 -17.59 -1.44 -0.58
N ARG A 121 -17.18 -0.32 -1.17
CA ARG A 121 -16.55 -0.29 -2.49
C ARG A 121 -15.36 0.63 -2.51
N VAL A 122 -14.45 0.32 -3.41
CA VAL A 122 -13.26 1.13 -3.68
C VAL A 122 -13.65 2.37 -4.47
N VAL A 123 -13.21 3.54 -4.02
CA VAL A 123 -13.22 4.78 -4.81
C VAL A 123 -11.93 4.90 -5.61
N TRP A 124 -10.81 4.66 -4.96
CA TRP A 124 -9.50 4.53 -5.58
C TRP A 124 -8.54 3.79 -4.64
N ILE A 125 -7.56 3.10 -5.23
CA ILE A 125 -6.39 2.53 -4.55
C ILE A 125 -5.13 3.08 -5.22
N ASP A 126 -4.12 3.37 -4.42
CA ASP A 126 -2.78 3.75 -4.84
C ASP A 126 -1.76 2.89 -4.08
N TYR A 127 -1.32 1.82 -4.72
CA TYR A 127 -0.36 0.89 -4.12
C TYR A 127 1.02 1.52 -3.93
N GLN A 128 1.40 2.47 -4.82
CA GLN A 128 2.68 3.17 -4.72
C GLN A 128 2.73 4.09 -3.49
N ALA A 129 1.63 4.77 -3.17
CA ALA A 129 1.50 5.59 -1.97
C ALA A 129 1.07 4.79 -0.73
N ASN A 130 0.73 3.52 -0.88
CA ASN A 130 0.06 2.70 0.13
C ASN A 130 -1.18 3.37 0.72
N LEU A 131 -2.04 3.96 -0.11
CA LEU A 131 -3.27 4.65 0.31
C LEU A 131 -4.46 4.19 -0.50
N ALA A 132 -5.64 4.17 0.14
CA ALA A 132 -6.91 3.90 -0.51
C ALA A 132 -8.03 4.76 0.07
N ALA A 133 -9.01 5.10 -0.76
CA ALA A 133 -10.28 5.65 -0.32
C ALA A 133 -11.40 4.68 -0.69
N LEU A 134 -12.23 4.41 0.29
CA LEU A 134 -13.38 3.50 0.22
C LEU A 134 -14.65 4.27 0.53
N THR A 135 -15.80 3.73 0.14
CA THR A 135 -17.12 4.27 0.46
C THR A 135 -18.17 3.17 0.50
N THR A 136 -19.39 3.51 0.85
CA THR A 136 -20.57 2.67 0.71
C THR A 136 -21.75 3.46 0.17
N ASP A 137 -22.62 2.81 -0.58
CA ASP A 137 -23.84 3.41 -1.10
C ASP A 137 -25.01 3.30 -0.09
N GLU A 138 -24.81 2.64 1.05
CA GLU A 138 -25.76 2.51 2.14
C GLU A 138 -25.81 3.81 2.96
N SER A 139 -26.83 4.65 2.76
CA SER A 139 -26.96 5.95 3.43
C SER A 139 -26.99 5.87 4.95
N ASP A 140 -27.60 4.81 5.50
CA ASP A 140 -27.74 4.61 6.94
C ASP A 140 -26.40 4.32 7.64
N PHE A 141 -25.43 3.83 6.87
CA PHE A 141 -24.09 3.62 7.40
C PHE A 141 -23.47 4.93 7.89
N TRP A 142 -23.67 6.03 7.18
CA TRP A 142 -23.07 7.33 7.52
C TRP A 142 -23.71 8.02 8.72
N THR A 143 -24.92 7.58 9.12
CA THR A 143 -25.63 8.17 10.25
C THR A 143 -24.86 7.96 11.55
N GLY A 144 -24.55 9.06 12.25
CA GLY A 144 -23.81 9.07 13.52
C GLY A 144 -22.29 9.03 13.36
N LEU A 145 -21.76 8.81 12.15
CA LEU A 145 -20.32 8.93 11.90
C LEU A 145 -19.91 10.42 11.85
N GLN A 146 -18.70 10.69 12.32
CA GLN A 146 -18.12 12.03 12.39
C GLN A 146 -16.81 12.07 11.61
N PRO A 147 -16.66 12.93 10.59
CA PRO A 147 -15.41 13.04 9.86
C PRO A 147 -14.26 13.51 10.76
N ALA A 148 -13.14 12.79 10.69
CA ALA A 148 -11.91 13.18 11.38
C ALA A 148 -11.28 14.40 10.69
N GLN A 149 -10.75 15.32 11.48
CA GLN A 149 -9.96 16.43 10.98
C GLN A 149 -8.49 16.01 10.84
N LEU A 150 -7.89 16.29 9.69
CA LEU A 150 -6.48 16.11 9.47
C LEU A 150 -5.68 17.20 10.18
N ALA A 151 -4.56 16.86 10.78
CA ALA A 151 -3.62 17.84 11.30
C ALA A 151 -2.96 18.61 10.15
N ASP A 152 -2.79 19.91 10.34
CA ASP A 152 -2.05 20.78 9.44
C ASP A 152 -1.48 21.95 10.27
N PRO A 153 -0.15 22.03 10.43
CA PRO A 153 0.86 21.04 10.04
C PRO A 153 0.86 19.77 10.91
N ASP A 154 1.50 18.69 10.42
CA ASP A 154 1.77 17.52 11.25
C ASP A 154 2.71 17.87 12.40
N PRO A 155 2.51 17.34 13.61
CA PRO A 155 3.48 17.49 14.68
C PRO A 155 4.76 16.70 14.34
N SER A 156 5.92 17.26 14.67
CA SER A 156 7.23 16.62 14.43
C SER A 156 7.77 15.87 15.66
N ASN A 157 7.13 16.02 16.81
CA ASN A 157 7.48 15.37 18.08
C ASN A 157 6.27 15.35 19.02
N GLY A 158 6.38 14.62 20.12
CA GLY A 158 5.39 14.60 21.20
C GLY A 158 4.60 13.31 21.30
N GLN A 159 3.72 13.28 22.30
CA GLN A 159 2.88 12.12 22.59
C GLN A 159 1.75 12.00 21.60
N VAL A 160 1.44 10.77 21.21
CA VAL A 160 0.37 10.41 20.28
C VAL A 160 -0.47 9.28 20.85
N ARG A 161 -1.66 9.12 20.30
CA ARG A 161 -2.51 7.96 20.54
C ARG A 161 -2.67 7.18 19.26
N ILE A 162 -2.67 5.85 19.39
CA ILE A 162 -2.86 4.92 18.28
C ILE A 162 -4.16 4.17 18.56
N LEU A 163 -5.13 4.34 17.66
CA LEU A 163 -6.51 3.90 17.88
C LEU A 163 -6.88 2.84 16.83
N ARG A 164 -7.51 1.75 17.28
CA ARG A 164 -8.10 0.71 16.42
C ARG A 164 -9.26 0.01 17.11
N TRP A 165 -10.18 -0.52 16.32
CA TRP A 165 -11.20 -1.45 16.80
C TRP A 165 -10.64 -2.86 16.90
N ARG A 166 -10.83 -3.51 18.07
CA ARG A 166 -10.53 -4.92 18.30
C ARG A 166 -11.52 -5.47 19.32
N ASP A 167 -12.12 -6.63 19.01
CA ASP A 167 -13.06 -7.33 19.91
C ASP A 167 -14.18 -6.40 20.44
N ASP A 168 -14.78 -5.59 19.57
CA ASP A 168 -15.82 -4.58 19.84
C ASP A 168 -15.39 -3.43 20.78
N GLU A 169 -14.10 -3.33 21.10
CA GLU A 169 -13.54 -2.23 21.90
C GLU A 169 -12.62 -1.33 21.05
N LEU A 170 -12.70 -0.02 21.28
CA LEU A 170 -11.73 0.92 20.71
C LEU A 170 -10.48 0.94 21.59
N GLU A 171 -9.48 0.15 21.18
CA GLU A 171 -8.16 0.17 21.81
C GLU A 171 -7.51 1.54 21.63
N ASN A 172 -6.88 2.04 22.70
CA ASN A 172 -6.15 3.29 22.72
C ASN A 172 -4.77 3.06 23.32
N HIS A 173 -3.75 3.06 22.45
CA HIS A 173 -2.36 2.87 22.83
C HIS A 173 -1.61 4.20 22.80
N GLU A 174 -0.71 4.40 23.73
CA GLU A 174 0.18 5.54 23.77
C GLU A 174 1.41 5.30 22.90
N GLY A 175 1.94 6.38 22.34
CA GLY A 175 3.19 6.39 21.60
C GLY A 175 3.83 7.77 21.62
N GLU A 176 5.09 7.85 21.20
CA GLU A 176 5.83 9.10 21.07
C GLU A 176 6.45 9.21 19.69
N ILE A 177 6.29 10.35 19.03
CA ILE A 177 6.95 10.60 17.75
C ILE A 177 8.44 10.69 17.99
N GLU A 178 9.18 9.71 17.47
CA GLU A 178 10.64 9.68 17.51
C GLU A 178 11.22 10.67 16.50
N ARG A 179 10.74 10.59 15.25
CA ARG A 179 11.16 11.49 14.15
C ARG A 179 10.24 11.37 12.95
N ILE A 180 10.36 12.34 12.05
CA ILE A 180 9.89 12.24 10.67
C ILE A 180 11.10 11.94 9.78
N THR A 181 10.94 11.01 8.86
CA THR A 181 11.99 10.58 7.93
C THR A 181 11.41 10.36 6.54
N VAL A 182 12.26 9.95 5.62
CA VAL A 182 11.86 9.47 4.29
C VAL A 182 12.19 7.99 4.23
N ASP A 183 11.20 7.18 3.88
CA ASP A 183 11.29 5.73 3.86
C ASP A 183 10.58 5.17 2.63
N ASN A 184 10.88 3.94 2.26
CA ASN A 184 10.13 3.28 1.19
C ASN A 184 8.70 3.02 1.66
N ALA A 185 7.74 3.25 0.79
CA ALA A 185 6.35 2.88 1.04
C ALA A 185 6.23 1.36 1.25
N ALA A 186 5.24 0.92 2.05
CA ALA A 186 5.13 -0.49 2.44
C ALA A 186 4.99 -1.46 1.24
N LEU A 187 4.41 -0.98 0.15
CA LEU A 187 4.07 -1.79 -1.03
C LEU A 187 4.90 -1.43 -2.28
N SER A 188 5.83 -0.48 -2.18
CA SER A 188 6.62 -0.03 -3.33
C SER A 188 8.02 0.44 -2.92
N GLU A 189 8.91 0.58 -3.91
CA GLU A 189 10.25 1.14 -3.71
C GLU A 189 10.25 2.70 -3.71
N VAL A 190 9.07 3.32 -3.73
CA VAL A 190 8.97 4.79 -3.72
C VAL A 190 9.26 5.31 -2.32
N SER A 191 10.19 6.26 -2.24
CA SER A 191 10.48 6.97 -0.99
C SER A 191 9.43 8.04 -0.70
N VAL A 192 8.81 7.94 0.46
CA VAL A 192 7.73 8.83 0.93
C VAL A 192 8.01 9.30 2.35
N PRO A 193 7.43 10.43 2.80
CA PRO A 193 7.56 10.84 4.18
C PRO A 193 6.90 9.84 5.13
N ALA A 194 7.53 9.59 6.27
CA ALA A 194 7.10 8.63 7.27
C ALA A 194 7.29 9.15 8.70
N LEU A 195 6.28 8.99 9.54
CA LEU A 195 6.35 9.17 10.98
C LEU A 195 6.92 7.91 11.61
N LYS A 196 7.97 8.03 12.41
CA LYS A 196 8.48 6.95 13.26
C LYS A 196 8.00 7.20 14.68
N ILE A 197 7.30 6.23 15.24
CA ILE A 197 6.61 6.32 16.53
C ILE A 197 7.09 5.17 17.40
N ASP A 198 7.66 5.50 18.54
CA ASP A 198 7.94 4.53 19.60
C ASP A 198 6.62 4.18 20.29
N SER A 199 6.28 2.89 20.33
CA SER A 199 5.04 2.41 20.93
C SER A 199 5.11 0.93 21.27
N THR A 200 4.45 0.57 22.35
CA THR A 200 4.29 -0.82 22.77
C THR A 200 3.12 -1.56 22.09
N ILE A 201 2.42 -0.92 21.17
CA ILE A 201 1.35 -1.58 20.40
C ILE A 201 1.92 -2.79 19.64
N THR A 202 1.17 -3.87 19.57
CA THR A 202 1.56 -5.08 18.85
C THR A 202 0.60 -5.41 17.72
N ALA A 203 1.10 -6.08 16.68
CA ALA A 203 0.31 -6.45 15.50
C ALA A 203 -0.42 -5.25 14.87
N ALA A 204 0.29 -4.11 14.77
CA ALA A 204 -0.16 -2.89 14.12
C ALA A 204 0.40 -2.76 12.70
N GLY A 205 0.06 -1.67 12.01
CA GLY A 205 0.42 -1.43 10.62
C GLY A 205 -0.74 -1.68 9.66
N TRP A 206 -1.93 -1.85 10.21
CA TRP A 206 -3.18 -2.10 9.48
C TRP A 206 -4.08 -0.86 9.46
N SER A 207 -3.48 0.30 9.21
CA SER A 207 -4.19 1.59 9.11
C SER A 207 -4.78 2.09 10.43
N GLU A 208 -4.21 1.74 11.56
CA GLU A 208 -4.59 2.33 12.84
C GLU A 208 -4.48 3.86 12.77
N ALA A 209 -5.45 4.55 13.34
CA ALA A 209 -5.44 6.00 13.37
C ALA A 209 -4.40 6.51 14.39
N VAL A 210 -3.42 7.26 13.93
CA VAL A 210 -2.46 7.94 14.81
C VAL A 210 -2.96 9.36 15.03
N THR A 211 -3.14 9.76 16.29
CA THR A 211 -3.88 10.98 16.64
C THR A 211 -3.15 11.80 17.70
N VAL A 212 -3.34 13.12 17.63
CA VAL A 212 -3.01 14.06 18.69
C VAL A 212 -4.25 14.89 18.95
N ASP A 213 -4.69 14.95 20.21
CA ASP A 213 -5.96 15.55 20.60
C ASP A 213 -7.12 14.97 19.77
N ASN A 214 -7.86 15.82 19.04
CA ASN A 214 -8.97 15.41 18.17
C ASN A 214 -8.59 15.45 16.67
N ARG A 215 -7.29 15.39 16.33
CA ARG A 215 -6.82 15.44 14.95
C ARG A 215 -6.07 14.18 14.57
N LEU A 216 -6.33 13.68 13.37
CA LEU A 216 -5.54 12.63 12.75
C LEU A 216 -4.20 13.22 12.32
N ILE A 217 -3.09 12.54 12.66
CA ILE A 217 -1.74 12.91 12.23
C ILE A 217 -1.12 11.88 11.28
N GLY A 218 -1.69 10.69 11.19
CA GLY A 218 -1.22 9.66 10.26
C GLY A 218 -2.02 8.38 10.32
N LEU A 219 -1.73 7.49 9.38
CA LEU A 219 -2.24 6.11 9.33
C LEU A 219 -1.06 5.15 9.48
N ALA A 220 -1.12 4.26 10.45
CA ALA A 220 -0.11 3.23 10.65
C ALA A 220 0.00 2.34 9.41
N SER A 221 1.21 2.10 8.91
CA SER A 221 1.45 1.37 7.67
C SER A 221 2.37 0.16 7.83
N GLN A 222 3.23 0.16 8.83
CA GLN A 222 4.17 -0.92 9.12
C GLN A 222 4.53 -0.93 10.59
N GLN A 223 4.86 -2.09 11.12
CA GLN A 223 5.42 -2.23 12.46
C GLN A 223 6.73 -3.01 12.39
N GLY A 224 7.81 -2.38 12.86
CA GLY A 224 9.06 -3.04 13.23
C GLY A 224 8.99 -3.55 14.67
N ASN A 225 10.12 -3.81 15.32
CA ASN A 225 10.15 -4.31 16.70
C ASN A 225 9.30 -3.41 17.63
N ASP A 226 9.84 -2.25 18.05
CA ASP A 226 9.14 -1.31 18.92
C ASP A 226 8.77 0.00 18.19
N VAL A 227 9.05 0.08 16.88
CA VAL A 227 8.81 1.27 16.07
C VAL A 227 7.65 1.05 15.12
N LEU A 228 6.61 1.87 15.26
CA LEU A 228 5.50 1.97 14.33
C LEU A 228 5.81 3.02 13.28
N THR A 229 5.61 2.67 12.00
CA THR A 229 5.71 3.61 10.88
C THR A 229 4.31 4.02 10.47
N ALA A 230 4.08 5.33 10.32
CA ALA A 230 2.79 5.84 9.84
C ALA A 230 2.98 6.83 8.68
N ILE A 231 2.00 6.84 7.78
CA ILE A 231 1.91 7.79 6.66
C ILE A 231 1.36 9.11 7.23
N PRO A 232 2.10 10.24 7.14
CA PRO A 232 1.68 11.50 7.74
C PRO A 232 0.48 12.13 7.02
N THR A 233 -0.35 12.86 7.75
CA THR A 233 -1.55 13.49 7.19
C THR A 233 -1.26 14.56 6.17
N SER A 234 -0.15 15.28 6.23
CA SER A 234 0.28 16.24 5.19
C SER A 234 0.42 15.57 3.82
N PHE A 235 1.01 14.36 3.78
CA PHE A 235 1.14 13.57 2.55
C PHE A 235 -0.24 13.06 2.09
N ILE A 236 -1.06 12.53 3.01
CA ILE A 236 -2.44 12.09 2.72
C ILE A 236 -3.25 13.25 2.14
N ALA A 237 -3.24 14.41 2.79
CA ALA A 237 -3.99 15.60 2.38
C ALA A 237 -3.56 16.11 0.99
N SER A 238 -2.26 16.06 0.69
CA SER A 238 -1.74 16.46 -0.61
C SER A 238 -2.28 15.57 -1.75
N ILE A 239 -2.32 14.25 -1.53
CA ILE A 239 -2.89 13.29 -2.49
C ILE A 239 -4.40 13.50 -2.63
N LEU A 240 -5.13 13.62 -1.52
CA LEU A 240 -6.57 13.86 -1.54
C LEU A 240 -6.91 15.13 -2.33
N LYS A 241 -6.20 16.23 -2.05
CA LYS A 241 -6.36 17.48 -2.78
C LYS A 241 -6.07 17.34 -4.26
N ALA A 242 -4.94 16.74 -4.62
CA ALA A 242 -4.56 16.57 -6.03
C ALA A 242 -5.55 15.68 -6.79
N ARG A 243 -6.13 14.67 -6.14
CA ARG A 243 -7.20 13.85 -6.74
C ARG A 243 -8.50 14.63 -6.91
N GLN A 244 -8.89 15.44 -5.93
CA GLN A 244 -10.04 16.34 -6.02
C GLN A 244 -9.87 17.33 -7.17
N ASP A 245 -8.68 17.95 -7.30
CA ASP A 245 -8.31 18.90 -8.33
C ASP A 245 -8.05 18.23 -9.70
N LYS A 246 -8.10 16.89 -9.77
CA LYS A 246 -7.78 16.06 -10.96
C LYS A 246 -6.39 16.30 -11.52
N THR A 247 -5.44 16.65 -10.66
CA THR A 247 -4.03 16.89 -11.02
C THR A 247 -3.11 15.74 -10.65
N TYR A 248 -3.62 14.75 -9.91
CA TYR A 248 -2.84 13.58 -9.50
C TYR A 248 -2.58 12.64 -10.68
N THR A 249 -1.32 12.49 -11.04
CA THR A 249 -0.85 11.63 -12.14
C THR A 249 -0.09 10.38 -11.66
N GLY A 250 -0.04 10.18 -10.34
CA GLY A 250 0.75 9.16 -9.65
C GLY A 250 1.99 9.76 -9.01
N LEU A 251 2.64 8.99 -8.15
CA LEU A 251 3.88 9.42 -7.51
C LEU A 251 5.00 9.53 -8.54
N GLY A 252 5.81 10.57 -8.40
CA GLY A 252 7.08 10.73 -9.07
C GLY A 252 8.22 10.22 -8.19
N TYR A 253 9.36 9.94 -8.79
CA TYR A 253 10.57 9.58 -8.06
C TYR A 253 11.80 10.14 -8.78
N PHE A 254 12.96 10.12 -8.12
CA PHE A 254 14.22 10.43 -8.76
C PHE A 254 14.84 9.17 -9.33
N ASP A 255 14.86 9.07 -10.67
CA ASP A 255 15.41 7.94 -11.42
C ASP A 255 16.93 8.09 -11.59
N PHE A 256 17.62 8.28 -10.49
CA PHE A 256 19.08 8.31 -10.42
C PHE A 256 19.55 7.84 -9.04
N THR A 257 20.73 7.25 -8.99
CA THR A 257 21.44 6.96 -7.75
C THR A 257 22.54 8.00 -7.53
N TRP A 258 22.90 8.23 -6.28
CA TRP A 258 23.89 9.22 -5.92
C TRP A 258 24.79 8.75 -4.78
N ASP A 259 25.97 9.35 -4.70
CA ASP A 259 26.91 9.18 -3.61
C ASP A 259 27.07 10.50 -2.81
N PRO A 260 27.32 10.44 -1.48
CA PRO A 260 27.60 11.62 -0.67
C PRO A 260 28.82 12.41 -1.17
N ALA A 261 28.71 13.73 -1.24
CA ALA A 261 29.80 14.60 -1.68
C ALA A 261 30.75 14.96 -0.52
N GLN A 262 31.33 13.94 0.13
CA GLN A 262 32.15 14.10 1.34
C GLN A 262 33.67 13.98 1.09
N ASN A 263 34.09 13.29 0.02
CA ASN A 263 35.52 13.08 -0.25
C ASN A 263 36.15 14.30 -0.87
N PRO A 264 37.08 15.00 -0.18
CA PRO A 264 37.68 16.26 -0.67
C PRO A 264 38.39 16.11 -2.02
N LEU A 265 39.09 14.98 -2.25
CA LEU A 265 39.81 14.76 -3.52
C LEU A 265 38.83 14.54 -4.68
N CYS A 266 37.68 13.91 -4.42
CA CYS A 266 36.63 13.78 -5.42
C CYS A 266 36.02 15.15 -5.75
N LEU A 267 35.78 15.99 -4.73
CA LEU A 267 35.23 17.34 -4.92
C LEU A 267 36.22 18.24 -5.68
N ASP A 268 37.50 18.16 -5.40
CA ASP A 268 38.56 18.85 -6.16
C ASP A 268 38.60 18.38 -7.62
N TYR A 269 38.50 17.07 -7.86
CA TYR A 269 38.44 16.50 -9.19
C TYR A 269 37.22 17.02 -9.97
N LEU A 270 36.06 17.09 -9.32
CA LEU A 270 34.83 17.65 -9.88
C LEU A 270 34.80 19.18 -9.92
N LYS A 271 35.87 19.83 -9.43
CA LYS A 271 36.04 21.29 -9.37
C LYS A 271 34.96 22.00 -8.53
N LEU A 272 34.45 21.34 -7.49
CA LEU A 272 33.55 21.97 -6.52
C LEU A 272 34.39 22.87 -5.58
N SER A 273 34.28 24.17 -5.74
CA SER A 273 34.95 25.15 -4.86
C SER A 273 34.13 25.41 -3.60
N GLY A 274 34.82 25.66 -2.48
CA GLY A 274 34.20 25.95 -1.19
C GLY A 274 33.90 24.71 -0.35
N PRO A 275 32.98 24.80 0.64
CA PRO A 275 32.67 23.68 1.52
C PRO A 275 31.97 22.55 0.76
N ALA A 276 32.11 21.32 1.28
CA ALA A 276 31.42 20.14 0.78
C ALA A 276 29.90 20.34 0.85
N ARG A 277 29.21 20.14 -0.27
CA ARG A 277 27.77 20.27 -0.40
C ARG A 277 27.29 19.51 -1.63
N GLY A 278 25.99 19.19 -1.64
CA GLY A 278 25.34 18.46 -2.72
C GLY A 278 25.64 16.97 -2.72
N VAL A 279 25.15 16.27 -3.71
CA VAL A 279 25.36 14.84 -3.94
C VAL A 279 25.85 14.58 -5.36
N ILE A 280 26.69 13.56 -5.53
CA ILE A 280 27.28 13.20 -6.81
C ILE A 280 26.38 12.18 -7.50
N VAL A 281 25.89 12.50 -8.69
CA VAL A 281 25.12 11.54 -9.51
C VAL A 281 26.03 10.39 -9.92
N LYS A 282 25.67 9.19 -9.52
CA LYS A 282 26.40 7.96 -9.82
C LYS A 282 25.88 7.29 -11.08
N GLU A 283 24.59 7.01 -11.09
CA GLU A 283 23.91 6.34 -12.18
C GLU A 283 22.57 7.01 -12.47
N ILE A 284 22.14 6.95 -13.70
CA ILE A 284 20.84 7.43 -14.15
C ILE A 284 20.06 6.22 -14.63
N GLY A 285 18.81 6.10 -14.19
CA GLY A 285 17.89 5.12 -14.74
C GLY A 285 17.62 5.48 -16.21
N LEU A 286 17.96 4.57 -17.10
CA LEU A 286 17.74 4.74 -18.53
C LEU A 286 16.46 3.99 -18.92
N LYS A 287 15.31 4.65 -18.83
CA LYS A 287 14.17 4.16 -19.60
C LYS A 287 14.46 4.37 -21.08
N PRO A 288 14.31 3.33 -21.94
CA PRO A 288 14.56 3.47 -23.37
C PRO A 288 13.79 4.64 -23.95
N GLY A 289 14.51 5.58 -24.61
CA GLY A 289 13.91 6.74 -25.27
C GLY A 289 13.68 7.97 -24.38
N VAL A 290 14.12 7.95 -23.11
CA VAL A 290 14.08 9.11 -22.24
C VAL A 290 15.49 9.70 -22.11
N GLU A 291 15.68 10.94 -22.58
CA GLU A 291 16.90 11.68 -22.31
C GLU A 291 16.82 12.31 -20.91
N SER A 292 17.78 11.99 -20.06
CA SER A 292 17.90 12.62 -18.75
C SER A 292 18.61 13.97 -18.87
N ALA A 293 18.11 14.99 -18.18
CA ALA A 293 18.80 16.27 -18.03
C ALA A 293 20.07 16.16 -17.16
N LEU A 294 20.17 15.12 -16.30
CA LEU A 294 21.33 14.78 -15.49
C LEU A 294 22.30 13.88 -16.24
N GLN A 295 23.58 13.96 -15.84
CA GLN A 295 24.66 13.10 -16.31
C GLN A 295 25.40 12.49 -15.11
N PRO A 296 26.02 11.31 -15.24
CA PRO A 296 26.93 10.79 -14.23
C PRO A 296 28.02 11.82 -13.92
N HIS A 297 28.36 11.94 -12.64
CA HIS A 297 29.32 12.91 -12.06
C HIS A 297 28.81 14.37 -11.96
N ASP A 298 27.58 14.69 -12.33
CA ASP A 298 26.98 15.94 -11.91
C ASP A 298 26.90 16.01 -10.38
N VAL A 299 27.14 17.18 -9.81
CA VAL A 299 26.87 17.41 -8.38
C VAL A 299 25.58 18.19 -8.24
N ILE A 300 24.57 17.60 -7.66
CA ILE A 300 23.28 18.26 -7.41
C ILE A 300 23.42 19.14 -6.18
N LEU A 301 23.34 20.45 -6.36
CA LEU A 301 23.52 21.45 -5.30
C LEU A 301 22.18 21.91 -4.69
N GLN A 302 21.14 22.03 -5.53
CA GLN A 302 19.80 22.44 -5.10
C GLN A 302 18.72 21.68 -5.90
N ILE A 303 17.59 21.45 -5.23
CA ILE A 303 16.37 20.95 -5.86
C ILE A 303 15.22 21.85 -5.42
N ASP A 304 14.50 22.46 -6.37
CA ASP A 304 13.37 23.38 -6.13
C ASP A 304 13.68 24.52 -5.14
N GLY A 305 14.92 25.00 -5.14
CA GLY A 305 15.38 26.06 -4.26
C GLY A 305 15.86 25.60 -2.87
N PHE A 306 15.75 24.30 -2.56
CA PHE A 306 16.33 23.73 -1.34
C PHE A 306 17.79 23.34 -1.56
N ASP A 307 18.69 23.85 -0.73
CA ASP A 307 20.10 23.47 -0.72
C ASP A 307 20.23 22.01 -0.25
N ILE A 308 21.05 21.24 -0.96
CA ILE A 308 21.35 19.85 -0.62
C ILE A 308 22.71 19.81 0.09
N ASP A 309 22.77 19.20 1.28
CA ASP A 309 24.03 19.02 2.01
C ASP A 309 24.85 17.86 1.42
N ALA A 310 26.08 17.68 1.92
CA ALA A 310 27.00 16.65 1.44
C ALA A 310 26.56 15.20 1.77
N GLU A 311 25.53 15.06 2.57
CA GLU A 311 24.92 13.76 2.96
C GLU A 311 23.62 13.48 2.21
N GLY A 312 23.17 14.38 1.31
CA GLY A 312 21.94 14.23 0.55
C GLY A 312 20.70 14.69 1.28
N ASN A 313 20.83 15.52 2.32
CA ASN A 313 19.66 16.04 3.00
C ASN A 313 19.44 17.51 2.65
N TYR A 314 18.20 17.95 2.85
CA TYR A 314 17.80 19.34 2.76
C TYR A 314 17.09 19.78 4.05
N ARG A 315 16.94 21.07 4.24
CA ARG A 315 16.19 21.62 5.39
C ARG A 315 14.74 21.89 4.98
N ASP A 316 13.85 21.01 5.40
CA ASP A 316 12.42 21.21 5.25
C ASP A 316 11.90 22.24 6.27
N PRO A 317 11.03 23.21 5.88
CA PRO A 317 10.49 24.19 6.80
C PRO A 317 9.68 23.62 7.96
N GLN A 318 9.06 22.46 7.77
CA GLN A 318 8.19 21.80 8.76
C GLN A 318 8.94 20.72 9.53
N TYR A 319 9.71 19.88 8.85
CA TYR A 319 10.31 18.66 9.42
C TYR A 319 11.82 18.74 9.63
N GLN A 320 12.41 19.92 9.40
CA GLN A 320 13.82 20.21 9.56
C GLN A 320 14.71 19.44 8.56
N LYS A 321 15.40 18.37 8.94
CA LYS A 321 16.34 17.65 8.08
C LYS A 321 15.69 16.41 7.48
N LEU A 322 15.51 16.40 6.16
CA LEU A 322 14.99 15.25 5.39
C LEU A 322 15.90 14.91 4.22
N CYS A 323 15.89 13.65 3.79
CA CYS A 323 16.58 13.20 2.61
C CYS A 323 15.94 13.79 1.33
N LEU A 324 16.78 14.03 0.31
CA LEU A 324 16.39 14.69 -0.95
C LEU A 324 15.27 13.95 -1.69
N GLU A 325 15.12 12.63 -1.51
CA GLU A 325 14.07 11.83 -2.14
C GLU A 325 12.66 12.36 -1.83
N ASN A 326 12.45 12.94 -0.66
CA ASN A 326 11.18 13.57 -0.31
C ASN A 326 10.75 14.67 -1.30
N LEU A 327 11.71 15.34 -1.94
CA LEU A 327 11.41 16.43 -2.89
C LEU A 327 10.72 15.93 -4.18
N SER A 328 10.81 14.65 -4.48
CA SER A 328 10.09 14.04 -5.61
C SER A 328 8.58 13.87 -5.35
N SER A 329 8.18 13.78 -4.08
CA SER A 329 6.78 13.58 -3.66
C SER A 329 6.20 14.75 -2.85
N ARG A 330 7.02 15.78 -2.55
CA ARG A 330 6.60 16.96 -1.80
C ARG A 330 5.71 17.89 -2.63
N ASN A 331 4.41 17.62 -2.61
CA ASN A 331 3.39 18.30 -3.44
C ASN A 331 3.71 18.23 -4.94
N LYS A 332 4.32 17.14 -5.38
CA LYS A 332 4.66 16.88 -6.79
C LYS A 332 4.22 15.51 -7.21
N TRP A 333 3.91 15.41 -8.51
CA TRP A 333 3.40 14.21 -9.13
C TRP A 333 4.22 13.87 -10.38
N ALA A 334 4.10 12.64 -10.84
CA ALA A 334 4.73 12.19 -12.08
C ALA A 334 4.46 13.16 -13.24
N GLY A 335 5.48 13.45 -14.03
CA GLY A 335 5.43 14.38 -15.16
C GLY A 335 5.64 15.85 -14.77
N MET A 336 5.67 16.19 -13.48
CA MET A 336 5.98 17.55 -13.04
C MET A 336 7.49 17.83 -13.12
N ASP A 337 7.80 19.11 -13.28
CA ASP A 337 9.17 19.58 -13.36
C ASP A 337 9.78 19.83 -11.97
N CYS A 338 11.02 19.39 -11.77
CA CYS A 338 11.89 19.76 -10.67
C CYS A 338 13.02 20.65 -11.19
N LYS A 339 13.15 21.84 -10.65
CA LYS A 339 14.28 22.72 -10.96
C LYS A 339 15.49 22.30 -10.16
N MET A 340 16.58 22.02 -10.81
CA MET A 340 17.82 21.63 -10.13
C MET A 340 18.95 22.57 -10.50
N LYS A 341 19.74 22.96 -9.51
CA LYS A 341 21.04 23.59 -9.73
C LYS A 341 22.12 22.53 -9.57
N ILE A 342 22.91 22.34 -10.60
CA ILE A 342 23.97 21.34 -10.64
C ILE A 342 25.33 21.98 -10.91
N LEU A 343 26.40 21.25 -10.55
CA LEU A 343 27.76 21.52 -11.03
C LEU A 343 28.14 20.43 -12.03
N ARG A 344 28.47 20.81 -13.25
CA ARG A 344 28.96 19.95 -14.34
C ARG A 344 30.24 20.52 -14.89
N ASP A 345 31.31 19.73 -14.95
CA ASP A 345 32.65 20.15 -15.44
C ASP A 345 33.17 21.43 -14.77
N GLY A 346 32.86 21.66 -13.49
CA GLY A 346 33.27 22.84 -12.73
C GLY A 346 32.44 24.09 -13.00
N LYS A 347 31.29 23.97 -13.69
CA LYS A 347 30.37 25.10 -13.95
C LYS A 347 29.01 24.81 -13.32
N GLU A 348 28.55 25.78 -12.52
CA GLU A 348 27.16 25.72 -12.04
C GLU A 348 26.19 26.04 -13.17
N MET A 349 25.09 25.28 -13.25
CA MET A 349 24.02 25.50 -14.21
C MET A 349 22.67 25.10 -13.64
N ASP A 350 21.62 25.69 -14.16
CA ASP A 350 20.25 25.31 -13.83
C ASP A 350 19.72 24.34 -14.92
N ILE A 351 19.09 23.24 -14.47
CA ILE A 351 18.42 22.28 -15.34
C ILE A 351 16.99 22.07 -14.87
N VAL A 352 16.17 21.53 -15.74
CA VAL A 352 14.82 21.05 -15.41
C VAL A 352 14.81 19.54 -15.53
N TYR A 353 14.54 18.89 -14.40
CA TYR A 353 14.37 17.45 -14.32
C TYR A 353 12.88 17.11 -14.29
N LYS A 354 12.42 16.31 -15.23
CA LYS A 354 11.04 15.85 -15.26
C LYS A 354 10.89 14.57 -14.45
N LEU A 355 10.03 14.58 -13.42
CA LEU A 355 9.79 13.42 -12.56
C LEU A 355 9.17 12.27 -13.35
N PRO A 356 9.83 11.12 -13.49
CA PRO A 356 9.20 9.93 -14.04
C PRO A 356 8.12 9.40 -13.09
N LYS A 357 7.16 8.65 -13.65
CA LYS A 357 6.17 7.94 -12.85
C LYS A 357 6.85 6.77 -12.15
N SER A 358 6.53 6.57 -10.89
CA SER A 358 6.97 5.43 -10.10
C SER A 358 6.26 4.14 -10.55
N ASP A 359 6.68 3.64 -11.70
CA ASP A 359 6.22 2.38 -12.26
C ASP A 359 7.44 1.50 -12.51
N PHE A 360 7.71 0.61 -11.57
CA PHE A 360 8.88 -0.27 -11.59
C PHE A 360 8.64 -1.59 -12.33
N ARG A 361 7.55 -1.68 -13.10
CA ARG A 361 7.28 -2.85 -13.96
C ARG A 361 8.32 -3.02 -15.07
N ASP A 362 8.99 -1.93 -15.45
CA ASP A 362 10.06 -1.95 -16.43
C ASP A 362 11.42 -2.39 -15.87
N ASN A 363 11.52 -2.73 -14.57
CA ASN A 363 12.73 -3.29 -13.98
C ASN A 363 12.96 -4.71 -14.47
N LEU A 364 14.21 -5.19 -14.47
CA LEU A 364 14.56 -6.57 -14.86
C LEU A 364 13.87 -7.62 -13.98
N ILE A 365 13.66 -7.30 -12.71
CA ILE A 365 12.70 -7.96 -11.83
C ILE A 365 11.62 -6.93 -11.54
N PRO A 366 10.47 -7.00 -12.22
CA PRO A 366 9.37 -6.09 -11.97
C PRO A 366 8.86 -6.19 -10.53
N GLU A 367 8.48 -5.05 -9.94
CA GLU A 367 7.74 -5.04 -8.68
C GLU A 367 6.43 -5.84 -8.80
N GLN A 368 5.84 -6.14 -7.64
CA GLN A 368 4.55 -6.80 -7.60
C GLN A 368 3.48 -5.98 -8.33
N SER A 369 2.87 -6.55 -9.34
CA SER A 369 1.63 -6.03 -9.93
C SER A 369 0.46 -6.46 -9.06
N PHE A 370 -0.39 -5.49 -8.68
CA PHE A 370 -1.59 -5.73 -7.89
C PHE A 370 -2.81 -5.83 -8.82
N ASP A 371 -3.82 -6.59 -8.41
CA ASP A 371 -5.10 -6.76 -9.12
C ASP A 371 -4.95 -7.31 -10.55
N GLN A 372 -3.87 -8.05 -10.80
CA GLN A 372 -3.57 -8.64 -12.10
C GLN A 372 -3.21 -10.12 -11.96
N ALA A 373 -3.77 -10.95 -12.84
CA ALA A 373 -3.44 -12.36 -12.90
C ALA A 373 -1.97 -12.55 -13.30
N PRO A 374 -1.21 -13.45 -12.64
CA PRO A 374 0.13 -13.75 -13.06
C PRO A 374 0.15 -14.44 -14.42
N GLN A 375 1.10 -14.05 -15.27
CA GLN A 375 1.34 -14.70 -16.54
C GLN A 375 1.97 -16.08 -16.34
N TYR A 376 1.62 -17.02 -17.20
CA TYR A 376 2.28 -18.33 -17.26
C TYR A 376 2.13 -18.99 -18.63
N VAL A 377 3.01 -19.95 -18.90
CA VAL A 377 2.90 -20.90 -20.01
C VAL A 377 3.15 -22.31 -19.46
N LEU A 378 2.29 -23.25 -19.84
CA LEU A 378 2.43 -24.68 -19.54
C LEU A 378 2.88 -25.43 -20.81
N ALA A 379 3.99 -26.17 -20.72
CA ALA A 379 4.43 -27.02 -21.80
C ALA A 379 4.99 -28.34 -21.23
N GLY A 380 4.33 -29.47 -21.53
CA GLY A 380 4.74 -30.81 -21.09
C GLY A 380 4.91 -30.96 -19.58
N GLY A 381 4.15 -30.16 -18.80
CA GLY A 381 4.23 -30.10 -17.33
C GLY A 381 5.21 -29.06 -16.78
N PHE A 382 6.08 -28.49 -17.60
CA PHE A 382 6.87 -27.33 -17.18
C PHE A 382 5.99 -26.12 -17.07
N VAL A 383 6.00 -25.45 -15.92
CA VAL A 383 5.28 -24.21 -15.67
C VAL A 383 6.27 -23.04 -15.74
N PHE A 384 6.16 -22.26 -16.79
CA PHE A 384 6.98 -21.08 -17.00
C PHE A 384 6.28 -19.85 -16.48
N VAL A 385 6.99 -19.01 -15.74
CA VAL A 385 6.51 -17.72 -15.22
C VAL A 385 7.57 -16.64 -15.40
N PRO A 386 7.19 -15.36 -15.53
CA PRO A 386 8.17 -14.28 -15.47
C PRO A 386 8.80 -14.23 -14.07
N LEU A 387 10.10 -13.97 -14.02
CA LEU A 387 10.79 -13.71 -12.76
C LEU A 387 10.41 -12.30 -12.27
N THR A 388 9.54 -12.24 -11.28
CA THR A 388 9.05 -11.00 -10.68
C THR A 388 9.31 -10.98 -9.19
N GLU A 389 9.20 -9.82 -8.55
CA GLU A 389 9.25 -9.73 -7.09
C GLU A 389 8.12 -10.55 -6.44
N ALA A 390 6.95 -10.58 -7.03
CA ALA A 390 5.83 -11.40 -6.55
C ALA A 390 6.16 -12.90 -6.55
N TYR A 391 6.87 -13.39 -7.57
CA TYR A 391 7.38 -14.75 -7.57
C TYR A 391 8.40 -14.98 -6.45
N LEU A 392 9.36 -14.06 -6.28
CA LEU A 392 10.38 -14.14 -5.24
C LEU A 392 9.77 -14.06 -3.82
N ARG A 393 8.69 -13.32 -3.62
CA ARG A 393 7.95 -13.27 -2.33
C ARG A 393 7.33 -14.61 -1.92
N SER A 394 7.26 -15.61 -2.82
CA SER A 394 6.83 -16.97 -2.44
C SER A 394 7.76 -17.65 -1.42
N TRP A 395 9.01 -17.15 -1.26
CA TRP A 395 9.93 -17.55 -0.19
C TRP A 395 9.68 -16.87 1.17
N GLY A 396 8.64 -16.04 1.27
CA GLY A 396 8.23 -15.35 2.51
C GLY A 396 8.76 -13.91 2.62
N PRO A 397 8.52 -13.24 3.75
CA PRO A 397 8.90 -11.84 3.94
C PRO A 397 10.39 -11.57 3.73
N ASP A 398 11.23 -12.52 4.16
CA ASP A 398 12.69 -12.43 4.05
C ASP A 398 13.21 -13.01 2.71
N TRP A 399 12.43 -12.93 1.64
CA TRP A 399 12.76 -13.56 0.34
C TRP A 399 14.13 -13.14 -0.22
N ARG A 400 14.58 -11.91 0.03
CA ARG A 400 15.92 -11.44 -0.40
C ARG A 400 17.07 -12.28 0.17
N GLN A 401 16.84 -12.97 1.30
CA GLN A 401 17.81 -13.85 1.95
C GLN A 401 17.50 -15.34 1.73
N ARG A 402 16.24 -15.69 1.46
CA ARG A 402 15.77 -17.08 1.36
C ARG A 402 15.66 -17.61 -0.07
N ALA A 403 15.31 -16.75 -1.01
CA ALA A 403 15.23 -17.15 -2.42
C ALA A 403 16.64 -17.48 -2.97
N PRO A 404 16.74 -18.29 -4.01
CA PRO A 404 18.03 -18.59 -4.63
C PRO A 404 18.79 -17.31 -4.99
N PHE A 405 20.02 -17.17 -4.49
CA PHE A 405 20.83 -15.96 -4.66
C PHE A 405 20.90 -15.49 -6.10
N ARG A 406 21.07 -16.42 -7.07
CA ARG A 406 21.11 -16.10 -8.50
C ARG A 406 19.86 -15.39 -9.00
N LEU A 407 18.66 -15.75 -8.48
CA LEU A 407 17.41 -15.10 -8.87
C LEU A 407 17.31 -13.70 -8.26
N VAL A 408 17.69 -13.56 -7.01
CA VAL A 408 17.72 -12.25 -6.32
C VAL A 408 18.74 -11.32 -6.96
N TYR A 409 19.89 -11.87 -7.40
CA TYR A 409 20.95 -11.10 -8.04
C TYR A 409 20.51 -10.39 -9.32
N TYR A 410 19.54 -10.93 -10.07
CA TYR A 410 18.98 -10.24 -11.24
C TYR A 410 18.34 -8.88 -10.86
N GLY A 411 17.88 -8.68 -9.61
CA GLY A 411 17.37 -7.40 -9.14
C GLY A 411 18.41 -6.29 -9.14
N THR A 412 19.71 -6.63 -9.17
CA THR A 412 20.80 -5.66 -9.31
C THR A 412 21.13 -5.36 -10.78
N GLY A 413 20.56 -6.12 -11.72
CA GLY A 413 20.81 -6.01 -13.14
C GLY A 413 19.99 -4.93 -13.81
N LYS A 414 20.54 -4.35 -14.88
CA LYS A 414 19.80 -3.41 -15.74
C LYS A 414 19.05 -4.17 -16.82
N VAL A 415 17.87 -3.66 -17.17
CA VAL A 415 17.11 -4.13 -18.32
C VAL A 415 17.94 -3.98 -19.59
N ARG A 416 18.02 -5.03 -20.34
CA ARG A 416 18.69 -5.05 -21.64
C ARG A 416 17.64 -5.16 -22.75
N PRO A 417 17.73 -4.35 -23.81
CA PRO A 417 16.76 -4.39 -24.91
C PRO A 417 16.67 -5.76 -25.61
N ASP A 418 17.78 -6.50 -25.63
CA ASP A 418 17.85 -7.84 -26.21
C ASP A 418 17.25 -8.93 -25.33
N ARG A 419 17.03 -8.65 -24.02
CA ARG A 419 16.42 -9.57 -23.06
C ARG A 419 15.78 -8.79 -21.89
N PRO A 420 14.61 -8.19 -22.10
CA PRO A 420 13.97 -7.32 -21.11
C PRO A 420 13.41 -8.07 -19.91
N GLU A 421 13.11 -9.36 -20.03
CA GLU A 421 12.57 -10.20 -18.97
C GLU A 421 13.47 -11.40 -18.68
N ARG A 422 13.24 -12.02 -17.53
CA ARG A 422 13.72 -13.36 -17.20
C ARG A 422 12.52 -14.26 -17.01
N VAL A 423 12.55 -15.43 -17.62
CA VAL A 423 11.52 -16.45 -17.48
C VAL A 423 12.10 -17.64 -16.75
N VAL A 424 11.39 -18.13 -15.75
CA VAL A 424 11.83 -19.28 -14.94
C VAL A 424 10.82 -20.43 -15.01
N VAL A 425 11.30 -21.65 -14.83
CA VAL A 425 10.46 -22.80 -14.53
C VAL A 425 10.10 -22.75 -13.05
N SER A 426 8.85 -22.44 -12.71
CA SER A 426 8.43 -22.37 -11.31
C SER A 426 8.29 -23.77 -10.69
N GLN A 427 7.84 -24.73 -11.48
CA GLN A 427 7.72 -26.13 -11.08
C GLN A 427 7.53 -27.03 -12.31
N VAL A 428 7.63 -28.34 -12.09
CA VAL A 428 7.26 -29.37 -13.06
C VAL A 428 6.08 -30.16 -12.50
N LEU A 429 5.00 -30.25 -13.28
CA LEU A 429 3.83 -31.09 -12.99
C LEU A 429 4.07 -32.49 -13.55
N PRO A 430 4.19 -33.55 -12.72
CA PRO A 430 4.57 -34.87 -13.16
C PRO A 430 3.62 -35.46 -14.21
N ASN A 431 4.21 -35.94 -15.33
CA ASN A 431 3.55 -36.67 -16.40
C ASN A 431 4.56 -37.62 -17.06
N GLU A 432 4.12 -38.59 -17.85
CA GLU A 432 5.00 -39.53 -18.56
C GLU A 432 6.00 -38.82 -19.51
N ILE A 433 5.62 -37.65 -20.06
CA ILE A 433 6.44 -36.89 -21.00
C ILE A 433 7.70 -36.28 -20.36
N ASN A 434 7.66 -35.99 -19.03
CA ASN A 434 8.68 -35.22 -18.32
C ASN A 434 9.42 -36.04 -17.25
N VAL A 435 9.39 -37.36 -17.32
CA VAL A 435 10.11 -38.26 -16.40
C VAL A 435 11.59 -37.91 -16.34
N GLY A 436 12.11 -37.71 -15.11
CA GLY A 436 13.49 -37.34 -14.86
C GLY A 436 13.72 -35.82 -14.72
N TYR A 437 12.69 -35.00 -14.97
CA TYR A 437 12.77 -33.55 -14.82
C TYR A 437 11.96 -33.03 -13.64
N GLU A 438 11.43 -33.88 -12.77
CA GLU A 438 10.51 -33.53 -11.67
C GLU A 438 11.12 -32.56 -10.65
N SER A 439 12.45 -32.58 -10.53
CA SER A 439 13.19 -31.68 -9.63
C SER A 439 13.54 -30.31 -10.25
N LEU A 440 13.27 -30.14 -11.55
CA LEU A 440 13.59 -28.92 -12.26
C LEU A 440 12.67 -27.80 -11.75
N ARG A 441 13.26 -26.84 -11.08
CA ARG A 441 12.58 -25.64 -10.56
C ARG A 441 13.57 -24.48 -10.47
N ASP A 442 13.04 -23.28 -10.54
CA ASP A 442 13.81 -22.04 -10.42
C ASP A 442 14.88 -21.88 -11.54
N ALA A 443 14.82 -22.72 -12.58
CA ALA A 443 15.74 -22.68 -13.71
C ALA A 443 15.37 -21.55 -14.66
N VAL A 444 16.35 -20.71 -15.02
CA VAL A 444 16.16 -19.60 -15.95
C VAL A 444 16.25 -20.10 -17.39
N VAL A 445 15.18 -19.87 -18.16
CA VAL A 445 15.13 -20.30 -19.56
C VAL A 445 16.00 -19.38 -20.41
N ASP A 446 16.89 -19.99 -21.24
CA ASP A 446 17.70 -19.25 -22.21
C ASP A 446 17.14 -19.37 -23.62
N GLU A 447 16.95 -20.60 -24.10
CA GLU A 447 16.46 -20.90 -25.45
C GLU A 447 15.40 -22.01 -25.41
N ILE A 448 14.46 -21.97 -26.34
CA ILE A 448 13.55 -23.08 -26.66
C ILE A 448 13.59 -23.27 -28.16
N ASN A 449 13.85 -24.50 -28.62
CA ASN A 449 13.95 -24.86 -30.03
C ASN A 449 14.90 -23.96 -30.86
N GLY A 450 16.00 -23.49 -30.23
CA GLY A 450 16.96 -22.58 -30.86
C GLY A 450 16.52 -21.11 -30.87
N VAL A 451 15.32 -20.80 -30.37
CA VAL A 451 14.81 -19.44 -30.23
C VAL A 451 15.18 -18.93 -28.83
N ARG A 452 15.91 -17.82 -28.77
CA ARG A 452 16.22 -17.15 -27.50
C ARG A 452 14.98 -16.55 -26.89
N ILE A 453 14.71 -16.90 -25.63
CA ILE A 453 13.54 -16.42 -24.91
C ILE A 453 13.86 -15.04 -24.28
N LYS A 454 13.18 -14.02 -24.77
CA LYS A 454 13.30 -12.63 -24.29
C LYS A 454 12.17 -12.26 -23.37
N ARG A 455 10.98 -12.83 -23.60
CA ARG A 455 9.74 -12.64 -22.83
C ARG A 455 8.99 -13.96 -22.75
N ILE A 456 8.08 -14.05 -21.80
CA ILE A 456 7.27 -15.27 -21.64
C ILE A 456 6.43 -15.61 -22.88
N SER A 457 5.96 -14.61 -23.62
CA SER A 457 5.20 -14.81 -24.87
C SER A 457 6.00 -15.48 -25.98
N ASP A 458 7.34 -15.38 -25.96
CA ASP A 458 8.20 -16.01 -26.96
C ASP A 458 8.11 -17.53 -26.88
N ILE A 459 7.80 -18.10 -25.71
CA ILE A 459 7.68 -19.55 -25.49
C ILE A 459 6.59 -20.14 -26.40
N VAL A 460 5.42 -19.51 -26.44
CA VAL A 460 4.29 -19.96 -27.27
C VAL A 460 4.67 -19.98 -28.75
N THR A 461 5.52 -19.05 -29.17
CA THR A 461 6.02 -18.99 -30.56
C THR A 461 7.11 -20.05 -30.82
N ALA A 462 8.03 -20.20 -29.88
CA ALA A 462 9.14 -21.15 -30.02
C ALA A 462 8.67 -22.62 -30.09
N LEU A 463 7.63 -22.97 -29.32
CA LEU A 463 7.02 -24.32 -29.33
C LEU A 463 6.33 -24.69 -30.66
N LYS A 464 6.07 -23.73 -31.54
CA LYS A 464 5.50 -24.00 -32.87
C LYS A 464 6.53 -24.58 -33.87
N SER A 465 7.81 -24.60 -33.49
CA SER A 465 8.91 -25.03 -34.38
C SER A 465 9.83 -26.02 -33.69
N PRO A 466 9.34 -27.26 -33.40
CA PRO A 466 10.18 -28.31 -32.79
C PRO A 466 11.38 -28.67 -33.66
N VAL A 467 12.46 -29.12 -33.03
CA VAL A 467 13.72 -29.51 -33.70
C VAL A 467 13.79 -31.04 -33.79
N ASP A 468 13.80 -31.58 -34.97
CA ASP A 468 13.86 -33.03 -35.24
C ASP A 468 12.78 -33.84 -34.47
N GLY A 469 11.60 -33.26 -34.28
CA GLY A 469 10.48 -33.90 -33.58
C GLY A 469 10.50 -33.72 -32.06
N PHE A 470 11.42 -32.92 -31.54
CA PHE A 470 11.55 -32.66 -30.10
C PHE A 470 11.40 -31.17 -29.77
N ASP A 471 10.84 -30.89 -28.61
CA ASP A 471 10.94 -29.59 -27.97
C ASP A 471 12.15 -29.56 -27.03
N VAL A 472 13.11 -28.70 -27.35
CA VAL A 472 14.41 -28.61 -26.68
C VAL A 472 14.47 -27.34 -25.88
N PHE A 473 14.51 -27.47 -24.56
CA PHE A 473 14.59 -26.37 -23.60
C PHE A 473 16.03 -26.26 -23.09
N LYS A 474 16.65 -25.10 -23.24
CA LYS A 474 17.97 -24.80 -22.67
C LYS A 474 17.83 -23.78 -21.55
N PHE A 475 18.55 -24.03 -20.48
CA PHE A 475 18.57 -23.17 -19.29
C PHE A 475 19.93 -22.48 -19.18
N GLU A 476 20.02 -21.44 -18.37
CA GLU A 476 21.28 -20.76 -18.11
C GLU A 476 22.31 -21.74 -17.48
N SER A 477 23.60 -21.50 -17.73
CA SER A 477 24.69 -22.43 -17.42
C SER A 477 24.86 -22.79 -15.95
N ASP A 478 24.33 -21.96 -15.05
CA ASP A 478 24.42 -22.16 -13.60
C ASP A 478 23.29 -23.03 -13.04
N ASP A 479 22.39 -23.51 -13.89
CA ASP A 479 21.30 -24.41 -13.51
C ASP A 479 21.76 -25.87 -13.40
N ALA A 480 21.17 -26.62 -12.47
CA ALA A 480 21.50 -28.03 -12.24
C ALA A 480 21.24 -28.93 -13.49
N ILE A 481 20.28 -28.53 -14.30
CA ILE A 481 19.94 -29.15 -15.58
C ILE A 481 20.13 -28.09 -16.66
N SER A 482 21.08 -28.28 -17.56
CA SER A 482 21.36 -27.34 -18.64
C SER A 482 20.39 -27.45 -19.81
N GLN A 483 19.77 -28.62 -19.98
CA GLN A 483 18.86 -28.91 -21.10
C GLN A 483 17.81 -29.94 -20.72
N ALA A 484 16.57 -29.72 -21.15
CA ALA A 484 15.50 -30.72 -21.13
C ALA A 484 14.98 -30.94 -22.56
N VAL A 485 14.52 -32.15 -22.85
CA VAL A 485 14.01 -32.55 -24.17
C VAL A 485 12.71 -33.30 -24.00
N LEU A 486 11.66 -32.84 -24.67
CA LEU A 486 10.34 -33.48 -24.69
C LEU A 486 9.99 -33.93 -26.13
N ASP A 487 9.18 -34.99 -26.26
CA ASP A 487 8.63 -35.41 -27.53
C ASP A 487 7.52 -34.44 -27.97
N ALA A 488 7.78 -33.68 -29.03
CA ALA A 488 6.83 -32.67 -29.53
C ALA A 488 5.54 -33.29 -30.08
N SER A 489 5.59 -34.55 -30.53
CA SER A 489 4.39 -35.21 -31.13
C SER A 489 3.28 -35.52 -30.13
N VAL A 490 3.61 -35.58 -28.84
CA VAL A 490 2.68 -35.89 -27.76
C VAL A 490 2.43 -34.69 -26.81
N LEU A 491 3.07 -33.53 -27.05
CA LEU A 491 3.02 -32.37 -26.16
C LEU A 491 1.59 -31.88 -25.91
N ASP A 492 0.79 -31.71 -26.96
CA ASP A 492 -0.59 -31.22 -26.83
C ASP A 492 -1.46 -32.19 -26.03
N ARG A 493 -1.30 -33.52 -26.25
CA ARG A 493 -2.01 -34.53 -25.47
C ARG A 493 -1.60 -34.49 -24.02
N ALA A 494 -0.31 -34.40 -23.73
CA ALA A 494 0.21 -34.32 -22.37
C ALA A 494 -0.27 -33.05 -21.65
N ASN A 495 -0.27 -31.92 -22.33
CA ASN A 495 -0.82 -30.68 -21.79
C ASN A 495 -2.29 -30.84 -21.41
N GLY A 496 -3.14 -31.43 -22.29
CA GLY A 496 -4.54 -31.70 -22.01
C GLY A 496 -4.77 -32.60 -20.79
N GLU A 497 -3.97 -33.69 -20.67
CA GLU A 497 -4.01 -34.60 -19.51
C GLU A 497 -3.61 -33.88 -18.20
N ILE A 498 -2.53 -33.09 -18.24
CA ILE A 498 -2.04 -32.30 -17.10
C ILE A 498 -3.09 -31.25 -16.69
N MET A 499 -3.60 -30.47 -17.65
CA MET A 499 -4.61 -29.46 -17.38
C MET A 499 -5.86 -30.07 -16.72
N THR A 500 -6.32 -31.22 -17.20
CA THR A 500 -7.44 -31.94 -16.60
C THR A 500 -7.13 -32.41 -15.18
N ARG A 501 -5.94 -33.01 -14.97
CA ARG A 501 -5.51 -33.56 -13.67
C ARG A 501 -5.35 -32.49 -12.60
N TYR A 502 -4.79 -31.33 -12.97
CA TYR A 502 -4.46 -30.25 -12.04
C TYR A 502 -5.46 -29.09 -12.08
N HIS A 503 -6.59 -29.24 -12.79
CA HIS A 503 -7.66 -28.25 -12.94
C HIS A 503 -7.12 -26.89 -13.45
N ILE A 504 -6.24 -26.92 -14.43
CA ILE A 504 -5.66 -25.73 -15.06
C ILE A 504 -6.63 -25.25 -16.16
N PRO A 505 -7.10 -23.99 -16.11
CA PRO A 505 -8.11 -23.51 -17.05
C PRO A 505 -7.60 -23.26 -18.47
N SER A 506 -6.32 -22.94 -18.63
CA SER A 506 -5.67 -22.68 -19.92
C SER A 506 -4.20 -23.10 -19.86
N ASP A 507 -3.62 -23.45 -20.99
CA ASP A 507 -2.20 -23.77 -21.10
C ASP A 507 -1.32 -22.51 -21.02
N HIS A 508 -1.87 -21.32 -21.18
CA HIS A 508 -1.18 -20.05 -20.94
C HIS A 508 -2.14 -18.92 -20.58
N VAL A 509 -1.59 -17.90 -19.91
CA VAL A 509 -2.18 -16.59 -19.67
C VAL A 509 -1.08 -15.55 -19.91
N LEU A 510 -1.30 -14.64 -20.85
CA LEU A 510 -0.38 -13.56 -21.21
C LEU A 510 -1.07 -12.19 -21.04
N ASP A 511 -0.30 -11.12 -20.88
CA ASP A 511 -0.85 -9.79 -20.59
C ASP A 511 -1.89 -9.31 -21.61
N ASP A 512 -1.71 -9.61 -22.88
CA ASP A 512 -2.64 -9.23 -23.95
C ASP A 512 -3.99 -9.97 -23.85
N GLU A 513 -4.06 -11.08 -23.11
CA GLU A 513 -5.25 -11.90 -22.92
C GLU A 513 -5.93 -11.63 -21.57
N ALA A 514 -5.19 -11.18 -20.56
CA ALA A 514 -5.72 -10.86 -19.23
C ALA A 514 -6.75 -9.71 -19.27
N VAL A 515 -6.59 -8.77 -20.20
CA VAL A 515 -7.52 -7.64 -20.40
C VAL A 515 -8.89 -8.10 -20.92
N VAL A 516 -8.96 -9.24 -21.61
CA VAL A 516 -10.22 -9.76 -22.20
C VAL A 516 -11.05 -10.52 -21.16
N GLN A 517 -10.43 -11.15 -20.17
CA GLN A 517 -11.15 -11.93 -19.15
C GLN A 517 -11.84 -11.07 -18.08
N ASP A 518 -11.32 -9.87 -17.79
CA ASP A 518 -11.89 -8.99 -16.78
C ASP A 518 -13.15 -8.22 -17.28
N ASN A 519 -13.35 -8.14 -18.61
CA ASN A 519 -14.54 -7.55 -19.23
C ASN A 519 -15.72 -8.52 -19.39
N SER A 520 -15.61 -9.77 -18.97
CA SER A 520 -16.68 -10.79 -19.09
C SER A 520 -17.54 -10.95 -17.84
N THR A 521 -17.40 -10.12 -16.83
CA THR A 521 -18.37 -10.05 -15.73
C THR A 521 -19.62 -9.33 -16.26
N PRO A 522 -20.79 -10.00 -16.41
CA PRO A 522 -21.97 -9.33 -16.93
C PRO A 522 -22.41 -8.27 -15.92
N ALA A 523 -22.59 -7.05 -16.40
CA ALA A 523 -23.26 -6.00 -15.64
C ALA A 523 -24.59 -6.54 -15.10
N PRO A 524 -24.98 -6.23 -13.84
CA PRO A 524 -26.25 -6.68 -13.30
C PRO A 524 -27.38 -6.18 -14.21
N SER A 525 -28.11 -7.13 -14.79
CA SER A 525 -29.29 -6.84 -15.60
C SER A 525 -30.30 -6.08 -14.75
N THR A 526 -30.56 -4.83 -15.07
CA THR A 526 -31.70 -4.06 -14.58
C THR A 526 -32.98 -4.72 -15.09
N THR A 527 -33.52 -5.61 -14.27
CA THR A 527 -34.86 -6.13 -14.50
C THR A 527 -35.85 -5.02 -14.16
N THR A 528 -36.34 -4.36 -15.19
CA THR A 528 -37.46 -3.41 -15.10
C THR A 528 -38.68 -4.20 -14.64
N ALA A 529 -39.09 -3.99 -13.40
CA ALA A 529 -40.36 -4.55 -12.91
C ALA A 529 -41.51 -3.90 -13.66
N ALA A 530 -42.30 -4.74 -14.36
CA ALA A 530 -43.55 -4.33 -14.98
C ALA A 530 -44.61 -4.02 -13.90
N PRO A 531 -45.50 -3.03 -14.10
CA PRO A 531 -46.51 -2.67 -13.10
C PRO A 531 -47.58 -3.74 -12.97
N ILE A 532 -47.84 -4.18 -11.73
CA ILE A 532 -48.95 -5.06 -11.38
C ILE A 532 -50.23 -4.23 -11.47
N VAL A 533 -51.07 -4.56 -12.46
CA VAL A 533 -52.46 -4.07 -12.55
C VAL A 533 -53.31 -4.89 -11.59
N ALA A 534 -53.88 -4.24 -10.59
CA ALA A 534 -54.85 -4.81 -9.67
C ALA A 534 -56.18 -5.07 -10.43
N LYS A 535 -56.73 -6.24 -10.25
CA LYS A 535 -58.16 -6.56 -10.42
C LYS A 535 -58.67 -7.15 -9.14
#